data_ce53edc49074e6fb537911f26e0efa13
#
_entry.id   ce53edc49074e6fb537911f26e0efa13
#
_cell.length_a   1.000
_cell.length_b   1.000
_cell.length_c   1.000
_cell.angle_alpha   90.00
_cell.angle_beta   90.00
_cell.angle_gamma   90.00
#
_symmetry.space_group_name_H-M   'P 1'
#
loop_
_entity.id
_entity.type
_entity.pdbx_description
1 polymer ?
#
loop_
_entity_poly.entity_id
_entity_poly.type
_entity_poly.pdbx_seq_one_letter_code
_entity_poly.pdbx_strand_id
1 'polypeptide(L)'
;MANSNTNIVRSARRGLDNTSSQILHEIYLAYPKEVSLKSIGKKLHIVEKTIQSSIKRINNYGVPIEYKNNKNKEKTLRANIKEPISWILKEKSAAENMLSLFENIDNNGSEIVKTQKTINKRIYTEYLESLNDLFDKWNSLRLIDKLDKPART
;
A
#
# COMPACT_ATOMS: atom_id res chain seq x y z
N MET A 1 8.85 -26.37 -13.44
CA MET A 1 7.51 -25.85 -13.12
C MET A 1 7.58 -24.35 -12.88
N ALA A 2 6.84 -23.58 -13.65
CA ALA A 2 6.73 -22.15 -13.38
C ALA A 2 5.78 -21.95 -12.19
N ASN A 3 6.34 -21.76 -11.01
CA ASN A 3 5.56 -21.41 -9.84
C ASN A 3 4.96 -20.01 -9.99
N SER A 4 3.76 -19.79 -9.45
CA SER A 4 3.16 -18.45 -9.34
C SER A 4 4.15 -17.42 -8.76
N ASN A 5 5.03 -17.86 -7.90
CA ASN A 5 6.11 -17.06 -7.29
C ASN A 5 7.15 -16.57 -8.31
N THR A 6 7.41 -17.35 -9.36
CA THR A 6 8.34 -16.94 -10.44
C THR A 6 7.78 -15.75 -11.22
N ASN A 7 6.47 -15.64 -11.35
CA ASN A 7 5.82 -14.53 -12.05
C ASN A 7 5.89 -13.23 -11.26
N ILE A 8 5.78 -13.28 -9.93
CA ILE A 8 5.95 -12.11 -9.07
C ILE A 8 7.37 -11.56 -9.19
N VAL A 9 8.38 -12.43 -9.11
CA VAL A 9 9.79 -12.05 -9.24
C VAL A 9 10.08 -11.48 -10.63
N ARG A 10 9.55 -12.10 -11.69
CA ARG A 10 9.73 -11.62 -13.07
C ARG A 10 9.05 -10.27 -13.30
N SER A 11 7.86 -10.09 -12.77
CA SER A 11 7.13 -8.82 -12.87
C SER A 11 7.87 -7.69 -12.13
N ALA A 12 8.37 -7.97 -10.94
CA ALA A 12 9.14 -7.01 -10.16
C ALA A 12 10.48 -6.63 -10.82
N ARG A 13 11.11 -7.55 -11.55
CA ARG A 13 12.39 -7.30 -12.24
C ARG A 13 12.34 -6.21 -13.31
N ARG A 14 11.18 -5.85 -13.83
CA ARG A 14 11.07 -4.77 -14.82
C ARG A 14 11.43 -3.39 -14.26
N GLY A 15 11.37 -3.21 -12.95
CA GLY A 15 11.69 -1.92 -12.31
C GLY A 15 12.56 -2.04 -11.07
N LEU A 16 12.80 -3.26 -10.56
CA LEU A 16 13.63 -3.53 -9.41
C LEU A 16 14.89 -4.28 -9.81
N ASP A 17 15.98 -4.02 -9.10
CA ASP A 17 17.19 -4.83 -9.25
C ASP A 17 16.98 -6.28 -8.78
N ASN A 18 17.93 -7.16 -9.13
CA ASN A 18 17.81 -8.58 -8.83
C ASN A 18 17.78 -8.86 -7.31
N THR A 19 18.59 -8.16 -6.54
CA THR A 19 18.64 -8.31 -5.07
C THR A 19 17.32 -7.91 -4.43
N SER A 20 16.77 -6.76 -4.80
CA SER A 20 15.47 -6.30 -4.31
C SER A 20 14.34 -7.27 -4.68
N SER A 21 14.36 -7.83 -5.88
CA SER A 21 13.38 -8.82 -6.33
C SER A 21 13.46 -10.11 -5.51
N GLN A 22 14.66 -10.58 -5.17
CA GLN A 22 14.85 -11.75 -4.33
C GLN A 22 14.36 -11.52 -2.90
N ILE A 23 14.65 -10.35 -2.33
CA ILE A 23 14.18 -9.96 -1.00
C ILE A 23 12.66 -9.92 -0.99
N LEU A 24 12.05 -9.28 -1.97
CA LEU A 24 10.60 -9.21 -2.11
C LEU A 24 9.96 -10.60 -2.18
N HIS A 25 10.56 -11.50 -2.93
CA HIS A 25 10.11 -12.88 -3.02
C HIS A 25 10.09 -13.58 -1.65
N GLU A 26 11.13 -13.41 -0.85
CA GLU A 26 11.21 -14.00 0.50
C GLU A 26 10.12 -13.42 1.43
N ILE A 27 9.85 -12.13 1.32
CA ILE A 27 8.82 -11.47 2.12
C ILE A 27 7.43 -12.01 1.78
N TYR A 28 7.11 -12.17 0.50
CA TYR A 28 5.82 -12.69 0.06
C TYR A 28 5.65 -14.18 0.36
N LEU A 29 6.73 -14.98 0.30
CA LEU A 29 6.68 -16.38 0.70
C LEU A 29 6.35 -16.56 2.18
N ALA A 30 6.80 -15.65 3.03
CA ALA A 30 6.53 -15.70 4.46
C ALA A 30 5.10 -15.24 4.82
N TYR A 31 4.47 -14.43 3.96
CA TYR A 31 3.16 -13.86 4.25
C TYR A 31 2.13 -14.93 4.65
N PRO A 32 1.30 -14.70 5.68
CA PRO A 32 1.10 -13.49 6.47
C PRO A 32 2.08 -13.30 7.64
N LYS A 33 3.02 -14.20 7.79
CA LYS A 33 4.05 -14.12 8.83
C LYS A 33 5.10 -13.08 8.45
N GLU A 34 5.77 -12.57 9.46
CA GLU A 34 6.93 -11.72 9.30
C GLU A 34 8.17 -12.57 9.00
N VAL A 35 9.13 -11.98 8.30
CA VAL A 35 10.44 -12.56 8.09
C VAL A 35 11.51 -11.62 8.65
N SER A 36 12.47 -12.14 9.40
CA SER A 36 13.54 -11.32 9.96
C SER A 36 14.56 -10.91 8.89
N LEU A 37 15.15 -9.72 9.04
CA LEU A 37 16.24 -9.27 8.20
C LEU A 37 17.42 -10.25 8.29
N LYS A 38 17.68 -10.75 9.49
CA LYS A 38 18.73 -11.74 9.73
C LYS A 38 18.53 -13.04 8.93
N SER A 39 17.30 -13.52 8.87
CA SER A 39 16.94 -14.71 8.09
C SER A 39 17.15 -14.50 6.59
N ILE A 40 16.70 -13.36 6.07
CA ILE A 40 16.91 -12.99 4.66
C ILE A 40 18.40 -12.86 4.35
N GLY A 41 19.14 -12.18 5.22
CA GLY A 41 20.57 -11.99 5.08
C GLY A 41 21.35 -13.32 5.02
N LYS A 42 20.97 -14.26 5.86
CA LYS A 42 21.53 -15.61 5.85
C LYS A 42 21.24 -16.37 4.56
N LYS A 43 19.98 -16.36 4.15
CA LYS A 43 19.52 -17.10 2.97
C LYS A 43 20.09 -16.56 1.66
N LEU A 44 20.17 -15.24 1.53
CA LEU A 44 20.61 -14.57 0.31
C LEU A 44 22.09 -14.15 0.34
N HIS A 45 22.79 -14.38 1.44
CA HIS A 45 24.19 -13.99 1.66
C HIS A 45 24.41 -12.48 1.47
N ILE A 46 23.52 -11.67 2.07
CA ILE A 46 23.60 -10.21 2.03
C ILE A 46 23.54 -9.62 3.43
N VAL A 47 24.14 -8.44 3.58
CA VAL A 47 24.19 -7.72 4.85
C VAL A 47 22.89 -6.93 5.08
N GLU A 48 22.56 -6.68 6.34
CA GLU A 48 21.36 -5.97 6.75
C GLU A 48 21.19 -4.60 6.09
N LYS A 49 22.28 -3.85 5.97
CA LYS A 49 22.28 -2.54 5.31
C LYS A 49 21.82 -2.62 3.85
N THR A 50 22.22 -3.66 3.13
CA THR A 50 21.76 -3.91 1.76
C THR A 50 20.27 -4.22 1.72
N ILE A 51 19.77 -5.00 2.68
CA ILE A 51 18.33 -5.29 2.81
C ILE A 51 17.56 -4.00 3.03
N GLN A 52 17.99 -3.15 3.95
CA GLN A 52 17.34 -1.88 4.25
C GLN A 52 17.29 -0.95 3.02
N SER A 53 18.38 -0.86 2.26
CA SER A 53 18.42 -0.11 1.00
C SER A 53 17.44 -0.67 -0.04
N SER A 54 17.36 -1.99 -0.15
CA SER A 54 16.42 -2.66 -1.04
C SER A 54 14.97 -2.44 -0.65
N ILE A 55 14.64 -2.46 0.65
CA ILE A 55 13.29 -2.17 1.13
C ILE A 55 12.87 -0.75 0.77
N LYS A 56 13.76 0.22 0.90
CA LYS A 56 13.51 1.60 0.47
C LYS A 56 13.18 1.67 -1.03
N ARG A 57 13.92 0.96 -1.87
CA ARG A 57 13.65 0.89 -3.33
C ARG A 57 12.33 0.21 -3.63
N ILE A 58 12.02 -0.89 -2.96
CA ILE A 58 10.77 -1.63 -3.10
C ILE A 58 9.58 -0.73 -2.75
N ASN A 59 9.64 -0.02 -1.63
CA ASN A 59 8.60 0.92 -1.21
C ASN A 59 8.45 2.08 -2.21
N ASN A 60 9.56 2.63 -2.70
CA ASN A 60 9.54 3.70 -3.70
C ASN A 60 8.98 3.22 -5.05
N TYR A 61 9.17 1.95 -5.37
CA TYR A 61 8.57 1.31 -6.55
C TYR A 61 7.06 1.14 -6.44
N GLY A 62 6.51 1.24 -5.24
CA GLY A 62 5.07 1.16 -4.98
C GLY A 62 4.62 -0.14 -4.32
N VAL A 63 5.54 -0.99 -3.89
CA VAL A 63 5.21 -2.21 -3.14
C VAL A 63 5.38 -1.95 -1.64
N PRO A 64 4.29 -1.88 -0.88
CA PRO A 64 4.36 -1.49 0.52
C PRO A 64 4.90 -2.63 1.39
N ILE A 65 6.07 -2.42 1.97
CA ILE A 65 6.71 -3.30 2.94
C ILE A 65 6.85 -2.55 4.26
N GLU A 66 6.45 -3.16 5.33
CA GLU A 66 6.54 -2.57 6.66
C GLU A 66 7.58 -3.25 7.53
N TYR A 67 8.27 -2.45 8.36
CA TYR A 67 9.12 -2.95 9.42
C TYR A 67 8.30 -3.24 10.66
N LYS A 68 8.60 -4.35 11.32
CA LYS A 68 8.08 -4.70 12.64
C LYS A 68 9.20 -5.16 13.54
N ASN A 69 8.93 -5.25 14.82
CA ASN A 69 9.82 -5.89 15.78
C ASN A 69 9.11 -7.15 16.31
N ASN A 70 9.82 -8.27 16.32
CA ASN A 70 9.30 -9.49 16.92
C ASN A 70 9.44 -9.45 18.46
N LYS A 71 9.04 -10.54 19.14
CA LYS A 71 9.12 -10.65 20.59
C LYS A 71 10.55 -10.51 21.13
N ASN A 72 11.55 -10.84 20.34
CA ASN A 72 12.98 -10.75 20.68
C ASN A 72 13.59 -9.39 20.28
N LYS A 73 12.78 -8.41 19.92
CA LYS A 73 13.20 -7.09 19.42
C LYS A 73 14.04 -7.13 18.15
N GLU A 74 13.99 -8.22 17.40
CA GLU A 74 14.60 -8.32 16.08
C GLU A 74 13.73 -7.59 15.05
N LYS A 75 14.38 -6.89 14.13
CA LYS A 75 13.70 -6.28 12.99
C LYS A 75 13.17 -7.34 12.04
N THR A 76 11.91 -7.21 11.71
CA THR A 76 11.21 -8.08 10.77
C THR A 76 10.54 -7.27 9.67
N LEU A 77 10.21 -7.94 8.58
CA LEU A 77 9.56 -7.36 7.41
C LEU A 77 8.28 -8.13 7.11
N ARG A 78 7.26 -7.40 6.71
CA ARG A 78 6.01 -7.98 6.24
C ARG A 78 5.46 -7.16 5.08
N ALA A 79 4.89 -7.85 4.08
CA ALA A 79 4.13 -7.18 3.03
C ALA A 79 2.85 -6.56 3.61
N ASN A 80 2.59 -5.30 3.29
CA ASN A 80 1.35 -4.63 3.70
C ASN A 80 0.33 -4.69 2.55
N ILE A 81 -0.27 -5.85 2.34
CA ILE A 81 -1.24 -6.05 1.26
C ILE A 81 -2.59 -5.37 1.51
N LYS A 82 -2.80 -4.81 2.71
CA LYS A 82 -3.96 -4.00 3.05
C LYS A 82 -3.79 -2.50 2.74
N GLU A 83 -2.63 -2.10 2.23
CA GLU A 83 -2.36 -0.69 1.94
C GLU A 83 -3.41 -0.04 1.05
N PRO A 84 -3.91 -0.66 -0.05
CA PRO A 84 -4.97 -0.05 -0.85
C PRO A 84 -6.24 0.24 -0.06
N ILE A 85 -6.60 -0.61 0.90
CA ILE A 85 -7.78 -0.41 1.76
C ILE A 85 -7.55 0.74 2.74
N SER A 86 -6.40 0.76 3.39
CA SER A 86 -6.01 1.86 4.28
C SER A 86 -5.96 3.19 3.54
N TRP A 87 -5.45 3.19 2.32
CA TRP A 87 -5.42 4.36 1.45
C TRP A 87 -6.83 4.87 1.15
N ILE A 88 -7.75 4.00 0.72
CA ILE A 88 -9.14 4.40 0.43
C ILE A 88 -9.80 5.03 1.65
N LEU A 89 -9.63 4.46 2.83
CA LEU A 89 -10.23 4.98 4.06
C LEU A 89 -9.69 6.37 4.41
N LYS A 90 -8.39 6.59 4.24
CA LYS A 90 -7.76 7.90 4.42
C LYS A 90 -8.26 8.92 3.40
N GLU A 91 -8.33 8.54 2.13
CA GLU A 91 -8.80 9.42 1.05
C GLU A 91 -10.28 9.79 1.21
N LYS A 92 -11.12 8.85 1.63
CA LYS A 92 -12.52 9.13 1.97
C LYS A 92 -12.63 10.18 3.06
N SER A 93 -11.89 9.99 4.14
CA SER A 93 -11.86 10.94 5.26
C SER A 93 -11.36 12.32 4.82
N ALA A 94 -10.30 12.36 4.02
CA ALA A 94 -9.74 13.60 3.49
C ALA A 94 -10.73 14.30 2.56
N ALA A 95 -11.42 13.58 1.68
CA ALA A 95 -12.43 14.15 0.78
C ALA A 95 -13.63 14.71 1.56
N GLU A 96 -14.10 14.01 2.57
CA GLU A 96 -15.17 14.48 3.47
C GLU A 96 -14.77 15.78 4.19
N ASN A 97 -13.54 15.85 4.69
CA ASN A 97 -12.99 17.02 5.35
C ASN A 97 -12.88 18.21 4.37
N MET A 98 -12.47 17.97 3.13
CA MET A 98 -12.39 19.01 2.10
C MET A 98 -13.78 19.53 1.72
N LEU A 99 -14.77 18.67 1.58
CA LEU A 99 -16.15 19.08 1.33
C LEU A 99 -16.68 19.94 2.47
N SER A 100 -16.45 19.56 3.72
CA SER A 100 -16.82 20.33 4.89
C SER A 100 -16.13 21.71 4.90
N LEU A 101 -14.84 21.76 4.55
CA LEU A 101 -14.10 23.00 4.43
C LEU A 101 -14.73 23.94 3.38
N PHE A 102 -15.04 23.44 2.19
CA PHE A 102 -15.65 24.24 1.13
C PHE A 102 -17.05 24.73 1.50
N GLU A 103 -17.82 23.98 2.28
CA GLU A 103 -19.10 24.46 2.81
C GLU A 103 -18.95 25.71 3.68
N ASN A 104 -17.85 25.80 4.43
CA ASN A 104 -17.60 26.85 5.41
C ASN A 104 -16.77 28.03 4.89
N ILE A 105 -16.23 27.94 3.67
CA ILE A 105 -15.48 29.06 3.07
C ILE A 105 -16.45 30.15 2.66
N ASP A 106 -16.23 31.36 3.20
CA ASP A 106 -16.93 32.58 2.76
C ASP A 106 -16.30 33.10 1.47
N ASN A 107 -17.12 33.31 0.47
CA ASN A 107 -16.67 33.88 -0.81
C ASN A 107 -16.56 35.41 -0.80
N ASN A 108 -17.03 36.09 0.25
CA ASN A 108 -17.00 37.55 0.41
C ASN A 108 -17.52 38.32 -0.82
N GLY A 109 -18.47 37.74 -1.56
CA GLY A 109 -18.99 38.31 -2.79
C GLY A 109 -18.07 38.17 -4.01
N SER A 110 -16.95 37.51 -3.90
CA SER A 110 -16.02 37.24 -5.02
C SER A 110 -16.55 36.13 -5.93
N GLU A 111 -16.80 36.48 -7.19
CA GLU A 111 -17.22 35.48 -8.19
C GLU A 111 -16.14 34.45 -8.48
N ILE A 112 -14.87 34.83 -8.42
CA ILE A 112 -13.74 33.92 -8.61
C ILE A 112 -13.73 32.85 -7.50
N VAL A 113 -13.83 33.25 -6.24
CA VAL A 113 -13.86 32.33 -5.10
C VAL A 113 -15.09 31.43 -5.14
N LYS A 114 -16.25 31.99 -5.49
CA LYS A 114 -17.49 31.24 -5.66
C LYS A 114 -17.37 30.15 -6.74
N THR A 115 -16.80 30.50 -7.89
CA THR A 115 -16.58 29.55 -8.99
C THR A 115 -15.62 28.46 -8.60
N GLN A 116 -14.50 28.79 -7.98
CA GLN A 116 -13.51 27.83 -7.49
C GLN A 116 -14.11 26.86 -6.44
N LYS A 117 -14.88 27.40 -5.52
CA LYS A 117 -15.60 26.62 -4.51
C LYS A 117 -16.55 25.60 -5.15
N THR A 118 -17.33 26.03 -6.14
CA THR A 118 -18.29 25.17 -6.84
C THR A 118 -17.59 24.06 -7.60
N ILE A 119 -16.50 24.36 -8.31
CA ILE A 119 -15.72 23.37 -9.07
C ILE A 119 -15.09 22.34 -8.11
N ASN A 120 -14.45 22.80 -7.05
CA ASN A 120 -13.79 21.93 -6.08
C ASN A 120 -14.80 21.02 -5.35
N LYS A 121 -15.95 21.56 -4.95
CA LYS A 121 -17.02 20.75 -4.35
C LYS A 121 -17.45 19.62 -5.28
N ARG A 122 -17.62 19.91 -6.56
CA ARG A 122 -17.98 18.88 -7.55
C ARG A 122 -16.92 17.82 -7.70
N ILE A 123 -15.65 18.22 -7.82
CA ILE A 123 -14.53 17.29 -7.95
C ILE A 123 -14.45 16.34 -6.75
N TYR A 124 -14.49 16.89 -5.54
CA TYR A 124 -14.41 16.06 -4.32
C TYR A 124 -15.65 15.20 -4.09
N THR A 125 -16.84 15.66 -4.51
CA THR A 125 -18.06 14.85 -4.44
C THR A 125 -17.94 13.63 -5.37
N GLU A 126 -17.57 13.84 -6.63
CA GLU A 126 -17.37 12.74 -7.59
C GLU A 126 -16.25 11.81 -7.15
N TYR A 127 -15.17 12.35 -6.60
CA TYR A 127 -14.07 11.56 -6.04
C TYR A 127 -14.52 10.68 -4.87
N LEU A 128 -15.25 11.23 -3.91
CA LEU A 128 -15.79 10.51 -2.77
C LEU A 128 -16.76 9.40 -3.20
N GLU A 129 -17.64 9.67 -4.15
CA GLU A 129 -18.54 8.68 -4.72
C GLU A 129 -17.77 7.52 -5.36
N SER A 130 -16.72 7.83 -6.13
CA SER A 130 -15.87 6.80 -6.76
C SER A 130 -15.12 5.95 -5.73
N LEU A 131 -14.62 6.55 -4.66
CA LEU A 131 -13.97 5.82 -3.57
C LEU A 131 -14.95 4.90 -2.85
N ASN A 132 -16.16 5.36 -2.58
CA ASN A 132 -17.22 4.55 -1.97
C ASN A 132 -17.61 3.37 -2.87
N ASP A 133 -17.79 3.59 -4.15
CA ASP A 133 -18.12 2.54 -5.11
C ASP A 133 -17.02 1.47 -5.17
N LEU A 134 -15.77 1.88 -5.20
CA LEU A 134 -14.62 0.96 -5.21
C LEU A 134 -14.56 0.14 -3.91
N PHE A 135 -14.73 0.79 -2.78
CA PHE A 135 -14.73 0.13 -1.47
C PHE A 135 -15.87 -0.88 -1.35
N ASP A 136 -17.09 -0.50 -1.77
CA ASP A 136 -18.26 -1.36 -1.77
C ASP A 136 -18.08 -2.56 -2.69
N LYS A 137 -17.48 -2.36 -3.86
CA LYS A 137 -17.13 -3.44 -4.78
C LYS A 137 -16.17 -4.45 -4.15
N TRP A 138 -15.13 -3.97 -3.49
CA TRP A 138 -14.18 -4.86 -2.81
C TRP A 138 -14.83 -5.65 -1.67
N ASN A 139 -15.74 -5.00 -0.92
CA ASN A 139 -16.53 -5.68 0.11
C ASN A 139 -17.47 -6.73 -0.48
N SER A 140 -18.17 -6.42 -1.57
CA SER A 140 -19.09 -7.36 -2.22
C SER A 140 -18.39 -8.60 -2.75
N LEU A 141 -17.16 -8.45 -3.20
CA LEU A 141 -16.30 -9.56 -3.66
C LEU A 141 -15.59 -10.27 -2.50
N ARG A 142 -15.79 -9.81 -1.26
CA ARG A 142 -15.12 -10.32 -0.06
C ARG A 142 -13.59 -10.34 -0.16
N LEU A 143 -13.04 -9.43 -0.96
CA LEU A 143 -11.59 -9.35 -1.16
C LEU A 143 -10.85 -8.97 0.11
N ILE A 144 -11.44 -8.07 0.91
CA ILE A 144 -10.86 -7.60 2.17
C ILE A 144 -10.70 -8.78 3.15
N ASP A 145 -11.72 -9.61 3.26
CA ASP A 145 -11.68 -10.80 4.13
C ASP A 145 -10.63 -11.81 3.68
N LYS A 146 -10.41 -11.92 2.36
CA LYS A 146 -9.46 -12.86 1.79
C LYS A 146 -8.00 -12.48 2.06
N LEU A 147 -7.72 -11.19 2.29
CA LEU A 147 -6.36 -10.72 2.56
C LEU A 147 -5.80 -11.22 3.90
N ASP A 148 -6.66 -11.59 4.85
CA ASP A 148 -6.23 -12.09 6.17
C ASP A 148 -6.01 -13.60 6.20
N LYS A 149 -6.37 -14.30 5.15
CA LYS A 149 -6.23 -15.75 5.11
C LYS A 149 -4.83 -16.13 4.60
N PRO A 150 -4.13 -17.04 5.30
CA PRO A 150 -2.87 -17.56 4.79
C PRO A 150 -3.11 -18.23 3.43
N ALA A 151 -2.15 -18.07 2.54
CA ALA A 151 -2.15 -18.85 1.30
C ALA A 151 -2.24 -20.33 1.68
N ARG A 152 -3.27 -21.03 1.18
CA ARG A 152 -3.37 -22.47 1.39
C ARG A 152 -2.20 -23.14 0.68
N THR A 153 -1.39 -23.77 1.43
CA THR A 153 -0.38 -24.69 0.90
C THR A 153 -1.05 -25.88 0.23
#